data_19627e19e56c22ea71872e5b301ae559
#
_entry.id   19627e19e56c22ea71872e5b301ae559
#
_cell.length_a   1.000
_cell.length_b   1.000
_cell.length_c   1.000
_cell.angle_alpha   90.00
_cell.angle_beta   90.00
_cell.angle_gamma   90.00
#
_symmetry.space_group_name_H-M   'P 1'
#
loop_
_entity.id
_entity.type
_entity.pdbx_description
1 polymer ?
#
loop_
_entity_poly.entity_id
_entity_poly.type
_entity_poly.pdbx_seq_one_letter_code
_entity_poly.pdbx_strand_id
1 'polypeptide(L)'
;MVWALLVVVVVLAVGALLLQRRRHQQQLEAQRRRIEQLEADLSAALRPRPATTATERAVRRVVQTATKVREQGLSGLLSSSIDDLQAWAAAEQQGVVGMADVEGRVTLVFSDIEDSTPLNERLGDEVWVRVLAAHDALVRSRVERYRGQVVKGFGDGFMIAFRDPEAACRASVGIQKDLRRTLDPRLRVVAPVRVRIGIHTGEVISKDGDYFGRNVAMAARVGALATGGVVLATAAVAESLDDDAAVELVEMGEVELKGLPGRHVVHRVVTR
;
A
#
# COMPACT_ATOMS: atom_id res chain seq x y z
N MET A 1 -72.98 -4.51 -12.14
CA MET A 1 -72.51 -3.57 -11.10
C MET A 1 -71.12 -3.99 -10.54
N VAL A 2 -70.87 -5.24 -10.16
CA VAL A 2 -69.63 -5.72 -9.54
C VAL A 2 -68.41 -5.48 -10.44
N TRP A 3 -68.45 -5.74 -11.74
CA TRP A 3 -67.36 -5.55 -12.69
C TRP A 3 -66.99 -4.07 -12.86
N ALA A 4 -67.87 -3.13 -12.82
CA ALA A 4 -67.59 -1.71 -12.92
C ALA A 4 -66.82 -1.21 -11.67
N LEU A 5 -67.20 -1.71 -10.51
CA LEU A 5 -66.52 -1.38 -9.25
C LEU A 5 -65.10 -1.92 -9.25
N LEU A 6 -64.86 -3.13 -9.76
CA LEU A 6 -63.54 -3.78 -9.85
C LEU A 6 -62.59 -3.02 -10.79
N VAL A 7 -63.12 -2.54 -11.94
CA VAL A 7 -62.33 -1.71 -12.88
C VAL A 7 -61.91 -0.40 -12.23
N VAL A 8 -62.81 0.27 -11.50
CA VAL A 8 -62.47 1.52 -10.79
C VAL A 8 -61.38 1.30 -9.74
N VAL A 9 -61.47 0.24 -8.96
CA VAL A 9 -60.45 -0.09 -7.95
C VAL A 9 -59.07 -0.36 -8.60
N VAL A 10 -59.03 -1.11 -9.70
CA VAL A 10 -57.80 -1.37 -10.44
C VAL A 10 -57.19 -0.08 -11.01
N VAL A 11 -58.01 0.80 -11.60
CA VAL A 11 -57.53 2.10 -12.13
C VAL A 11 -56.95 2.98 -11.02
N LEU A 12 -57.61 3.02 -9.87
CA LEU A 12 -57.12 3.79 -8.71
C LEU A 12 -55.84 3.20 -8.15
N ALA A 13 -55.73 1.88 -8.08
CA ALA A 13 -54.51 1.20 -7.62
C ALA A 13 -53.32 1.45 -8.56
N VAL A 14 -53.53 1.35 -9.88
CA VAL A 14 -52.50 1.66 -10.89
C VAL A 14 -52.13 3.14 -10.83
N GLY A 15 -53.09 4.05 -10.69
CA GLY A 15 -52.82 5.49 -10.52
C GLY A 15 -51.97 5.78 -9.27
N ALA A 16 -52.31 5.15 -8.13
CA ALA A 16 -51.53 5.29 -6.90
C ALA A 16 -50.09 4.74 -7.05
N LEU A 17 -49.92 3.60 -7.70
CA LEU A 17 -48.61 3.01 -8.00
C LEU A 17 -47.75 3.89 -8.91
N LEU A 18 -48.33 4.49 -9.92
CA LEU A 18 -47.63 5.42 -10.82
C LEU A 18 -47.22 6.71 -10.11
N LEU A 19 -48.07 7.25 -9.24
CA LEU A 19 -47.77 8.40 -8.41
C LEU A 19 -46.64 8.09 -7.40
N GLN A 20 -46.68 6.92 -6.79
CA GLN A 20 -45.64 6.48 -5.87
C GLN A 20 -44.28 6.29 -6.59
N ARG A 21 -44.28 5.70 -7.79
CA ARG A 21 -43.07 5.60 -8.64
C ARG A 21 -42.52 6.97 -9.00
N ARG A 22 -43.34 7.92 -9.42
CA ARG A 22 -42.93 9.29 -9.74
C ARG A 22 -42.32 10.00 -8.53
N ARG A 23 -42.94 9.88 -7.35
CA ARG A 23 -42.34 10.43 -6.10
C ARG A 23 -41.00 9.82 -5.75
N HIS A 24 -40.88 8.50 -5.91
CA HIS A 24 -39.61 7.81 -5.64
C HIS A 24 -38.50 8.22 -6.62
N GLN A 25 -38.82 8.36 -7.90
CA GLN A 25 -37.88 8.88 -8.90
C GLN A 25 -37.45 10.31 -8.60
N GLN A 26 -38.37 11.19 -8.22
CA GLN A 26 -38.02 12.57 -7.83
C GLN A 26 -37.13 12.63 -6.59
N GLN A 27 -37.36 11.75 -5.62
CA GLN A 27 -36.48 11.65 -4.44
C GLN A 27 -35.07 11.18 -4.81
N LEU A 28 -34.94 10.18 -5.68
CA LEU A 28 -33.65 9.70 -6.17
C LEU A 28 -32.89 10.76 -6.97
N GLU A 29 -33.59 11.52 -7.82
CA GLU A 29 -32.99 12.63 -8.56
C GLU A 29 -32.54 13.78 -7.63
N ALA A 30 -33.34 14.10 -6.62
CA ALA A 30 -32.95 15.09 -5.62
C ALA A 30 -31.74 14.68 -4.81
N GLN A 31 -31.64 13.39 -4.44
CA GLN A 31 -30.45 12.86 -3.76
C GLN A 31 -29.21 12.88 -4.66
N ARG A 32 -29.34 12.51 -5.95
CA ARG A 32 -28.24 12.60 -6.92
C ARG A 32 -27.73 14.02 -7.07
N ARG A 33 -28.62 15.00 -7.26
CA ARG A 33 -28.21 16.42 -7.34
C ARG A 33 -27.52 16.92 -6.09
N ARG A 34 -27.93 16.42 -4.91
CA ARG A 34 -27.28 16.77 -3.65
C ARG A 34 -25.89 16.16 -3.50
N ILE A 35 -25.69 14.93 -3.98
CA ILE A 35 -24.37 14.29 -4.06
C ILE A 35 -23.47 15.06 -5.02
N GLU A 36 -23.93 15.38 -6.23
CA GLU A 36 -23.19 16.17 -7.21
C GLU A 36 -22.81 17.57 -6.68
N GLN A 37 -23.72 18.22 -5.94
CA GLN A 37 -23.40 19.50 -5.28
C GLN A 37 -22.34 19.35 -4.19
N LEU A 38 -22.45 18.33 -3.35
CA LEU A 38 -21.45 18.07 -2.31
C LEU A 38 -20.09 17.70 -2.90
N GLU A 39 -20.05 16.96 -3.99
CA GLU A 39 -18.83 16.66 -4.73
C GLU A 39 -18.23 17.91 -5.39
N ALA A 40 -19.06 18.81 -5.95
CA ALA A 40 -18.63 20.08 -6.50
C ALA A 40 -18.11 21.04 -5.41
N ASP A 41 -18.78 21.12 -4.27
CA ASP A 41 -18.37 21.93 -3.12
C ASP A 41 -17.07 21.38 -2.50
N LEU A 42 -16.94 20.06 -2.38
CA LEU A 42 -15.73 19.39 -1.95
C LEU A 42 -14.58 19.66 -2.92
N SER A 43 -14.83 19.55 -4.23
CA SER A 43 -13.83 19.83 -5.26
C SER A 43 -13.43 21.30 -5.30
N ALA A 44 -14.34 22.22 -5.00
CA ALA A 44 -14.07 23.65 -4.89
C ALA A 44 -13.28 23.98 -3.62
N ALA A 45 -13.60 23.35 -2.48
CA ALA A 45 -12.87 23.48 -1.23
C ALA A 45 -11.46 22.86 -1.30
N LEU A 46 -11.29 21.83 -2.12
CA LEU A 46 -10.02 21.15 -2.38
C LEU A 46 -9.20 21.80 -3.51
N ARG A 47 -9.70 22.90 -4.13
CA ARG A 47 -8.90 23.65 -5.14
C ARG A 47 -7.62 24.18 -4.50
N PRO A 48 -6.45 23.84 -5.05
CA PRO A 48 -5.18 24.13 -4.43
C PRO A 48 -4.90 25.64 -4.41
N ARG A 49 -4.77 26.20 -3.21
CA ARG A 49 -3.98 27.42 -3.06
C ARG A 49 -2.51 27.07 -3.32
N PRO A 50 -1.71 27.93 -3.97
CA PRO A 50 -0.30 27.60 -4.22
C PRO A 50 0.41 27.33 -2.89
N ALA A 51 0.98 26.13 -2.75
CA ALA A 51 1.71 25.72 -1.55
C ALA A 51 3.03 26.49 -1.47
N THR A 52 3.26 27.20 -0.40
CA THR A 52 4.43 28.08 -0.20
C THR A 52 5.62 27.37 0.43
N THR A 53 5.44 26.19 1.05
CA THR A 53 6.52 25.45 1.72
C THR A 53 6.65 24.00 1.24
N ALA A 54 7.87 23.43 1.39
CA ALA A 54 8.15 22.02 1.04
C ALA A 54 7.35 21.03 1.89
N THR A 55 7.10 21.38 3.15
CA THR A 55 6.34 20.55 4.11
C THR A 55 4.85 20.46 3.74
N GLU A 56 4.22 21.54 3.30
CA GLU A 56 2.83 21.53 2.81
C GLU A 56 2.67 20.70 1.54
N ARG A 57 3.70 20.66 0.68
CA ARG A 57 3.71 19.82 -0.52
C ARG A 57 3.79 18.34 -0.17
N ALA A 58 4.57 17.97 0.84
CA ALA A 58 4.69 16.58 1.31
C ALA A 58 3.38 16.09 1.96
N VAL A 59 2.79 16.87 2.86
CA VAL A 59 1.51 16.55 3.51
C VAL A 59 0.38 16.40 2.48
N ARG A 60 0.36 17.28 1.45
CA ARG A 60 -0.66 17.22 0.40
C ARG A 60 -0.55 15.96 -0.46
N ARG A 61 0.66 15.47 -0.76
CA ARG A 61 0.87 14.19 -1.47
C ARG A 61 0.36 13.01 -0.65
N VAL A 62 0.66 12.98 0.63
CA VAL A 62 0.22 11.91 1.54
C VAL A 62 -1.31 11.84 1.60
N VAL A 63 -2.01 12.97 1.70
CA VAL A 63 -3.48 13.01 1.73
C VAL A 63 -4.11 12.56 0.41
N GLN A 64 -3.54 12.95 -0.74
CA GLN A 64 -4.06 12.52 -2.06
C GLN A 64 -3.84 11.03 -2.32
N THR A 65 -2.75 10.45 -1.81
CA THR A 65 -2.48 9.01 -1.92
C THR A 65 -3.37 8.22 -0.96
N ALA A 66 -3.60 8.72 0.26
CA ALA A 66 -4.45 8.07 1.25
C ALA A 66 -5.92 7.94 0.80
N THR A 67 -6.45 8.91 0.05
CA THR A 67 -7.83 8.83 -0.49
C THR A 67 -7.99 7.78 -1.59
N LYS A 68 -6.98 7.57 -2.43
CA LYS A 68 -7.00 6.50 -3.47
C LYS A 68 -6.80 5.09 -2.88
N VAL A 69 -5.97 4.97 -1.84
CA VAL A 69 -5.71 3.70 -1.14
C VAL A 69 -6.89 3.28 -0.24
N ARG A 70 -7.74 4.23 0.19
CA ARG A 70 -8.93 3.96 1.01
C ARG A 70 -9.95 3.06 0.31
N GLU A 71 -10.04 3.09 -1.03
CA GLU A 71 -10.99 2.24 -1.78
C GLU A 71 -10.44 0.86 -2.10
N GLN A 72 -9.13 0.64 -2.06
CA GLN A 72 -8.51 -0.60 -2.56
C GLN A 72 -7.44 -1.22 -1.66
N GLY A 73 -7.16 -0.77 -0.45
CA GLY A 73 -6.19 -1.33 0.50
C GLY A 73 -5.03 -2.15 -0.11
N LEU A 74 -3.91 -2.29 0.55
CA LEU A 74 -2.77 -3.06 0.01
C LEU A 74 -3.13 -4.53 -0.33
N SER A 75 -4.08 -5.11 0.39
CA SER A 75 -4.66 -6.41 0.04
C SER A 75 -5.36 -6.41 -1.33
N GLY A 76 -5.93 -5.29 -1.76
CA GLY A 76 -6.46 -5.10 -3.11
C GLY A 76 -5.34 -4.99 -4.17
N LEU A 77 -4.28 -4.23 -3.88
CA LEU A 77 -3.10 -4.11 -4.77
C LEU A 77 -2.35 -5.44 -4.88
N LEU A 78 -2.22 -6.17 -3.78
CA LEU A 78 -1.59 -7.50 -3.76
C LEU A 78 -2.49 -8.58 -4.39
N SER A 79 -3.79 -8.31 -4.55
CA SER A 79 -4.71 -9.16 -5.32
C SER A 79 -4.80 -8.79 -6.79
N SER A 80 -4.30 -7.62 -7.18
CA SER A 80 -4.27 -7.16 -8.56
C SER A 80 -3.31 -7.97 -9.43
N SER A 81 -3.55 -7.97 -10.73
CA SER A 81 -2.64 -8.60 -11.70
C SER A 81 -1.30 -7.85 -11.76
N ILE A 82 -0.28 -8.50 -12.32
CA ILE A 82 1.03 -7.87 -12.59
C ILE A 82 0.86 -6.58 -13.42
N ASP A 83 -0.15 -6.54 -14.28
CA ASP A 83 -0.48 -5.39 -15.13
C ASP A 83 -0.94 -4.17 -14.31
N ASP A 84 -1.70 -4.37 -13.23
CA ASP A 84 -2.14 -3.29 -12.34
C ASP A 84 -0.98 -2.71 -11.52
N LEU A 85 -0.03 -3.57 -11.11
CA LEU A 85 1.22 -3.11 -10.49
C LEU A 85 2.07 -2.28 -11.46
N GLN A 86 2.09 -2.65 -12.74
CA GLN A 86 2.81 -1.92 -13.79
C GLN A 86 2.15 -0.58 -14.11
N ALA A 87 0.81 -0.54 -14.24
CA ALA A 87 0.06 0.69 -14.50
C ALA A 87 0.17 1.71 -13.35
N TRP A 88 0.20 1.21 -12.10
CA TRP A 88 0.38 2.04 -10.92
C TRP A 88 1.82 2.61 -10.82
N ALA A 89 2.82 1.82 -11.20
CA ALA A 89 4.23 2.22 -11.20
C ALA A 89 4.55 3.33 -12.21
N ALA A 90 3.76 3.44 -13.30
CA ALA A 90 3.94 4.48 -14.32
C ALA A 90 3.54 5.89 -13.87
N ALA A 91 2.90 6.06 -12.71
CA ALA A 91 2.31 7.33 -12.28
C ALA A 91 3.23 8.26 -11.46
N GLU A 92 4.42 7.79 -11.01
CA GLU A 92 5.28 8.56 -10.10
C GLU A 92 6.75 8.57 -10.55
N GLN A 93 7.10 9.54 -11.42
CA GLN A 93 8.47 9.73 -11.92
C GLN A 93 9.30 10.63 -11.01
N GLN A 94 10.36 10.12 -10.39
CA GLN A 94 11.56 10.88 -9.99
C GLN A 94 12.80 9.99 -10.08
N GLY A 95 13.86 10.53 -10.71
CA GLY A 95 15.06 9.82 -11.16
C GLY A 95 15.74 8.97 -10.08
N VAL A 96 15.56 7.66 -10.19
CA VAL A 96 16.25 6.66 -9.38
C VAL A 96 17.60 6.38 -10.06
N VAL A 97 18.69 6.57 -9.34
CA VAL A 97 20.01 6.11 -9.77
C VAL A 97 20.00 4.58 -9.78
N GLY A 98 20.44 3.95 -10.87
CA GLY A 98 20.43 2.51 -11.02
C GLY A 98 21.08 1.77 -9.84
N MET A 99 20.25 1.03 -9.08
CA MET A 99 20.70 0.20 -7.94
C MET A 99 21.07 -1.23 -8.37
N ALA A 100 21.18 -1.49 -9.67
CA ALA A 100 21.59 -2.78 -10.16
C ALA A 100 23.06 -3.09 -9.79
N ASP A 101 23.32 -4.35 -9.46
CA ASP A 101 24.67 -4.88 -9.34
C ASP A 101 25.34 -5.03 -10.73
N VAL A 102 26.51 -5.63 -10.78
CA VAL A 102 27.27 -5.84 -12.04
C VAL A 102 26.58 -6.84 -12.97
N GLU A 103 25.66 -7.64 -12.45
CA GLU A 103 24.88 -8.66 -13.18
C GLU A 103 23.46 -8.15 -13.53
N GLY A 104 23.16 -6.89 -13.24
CA GLY A 104 21.85 -6.30 -13.50
C GLY A 104 20.76 -6.68 -12.49
N ARG A 105 21.13 -7.28 -11.35
CA ARG A 105 20.20 -7.66 -10.29
C ARG A 105 20.01 -6.52 -9.29
N VAL A 106 18.82 -6.44 -8.73
CA VAL A 106 18.46 -5.50 -7.67
C VAL A 106 17.82 -6.29 -6.52
N THR A 107 18.16 -5.94 -5.29
CA THR A 107 17.45 -6.43 -4.13
C THR A 107 16.31 -5.48 -3.78
N LEU A 108 15.10 -5.98 -3.90
CA LEU A 108 13.88 -5.25 -3.65
C LEU A 108 13.31 -5.59 -2.28
N VAL A 109 12.92 -4.56 -1.55
CA VAL A 109 12.23 -4.67 -0.26
C VAL A 109 10.86 -4.03 -0.38
N PHE A 110 9.82 -4.77 -0.03
CA PHE A 110 8.49 -4.24 0.19
C PHE A 110 8.18 -4.23 1.67
N SER A 111 7.73 -3.10 2.17
CA SER A 111 7.29 -2.96 3.55
C SER A 111 5.89 -2.36 3.61
N ASP A 112 5.14 -2.70 4.67
CA ASP A 112 3.76 -2.29 4.86
C ASP A 112 3.37 -2.37 6.34
N ILE A 113 2.56 -1.43 6.83
CA ILE A 113 2.06 -1.46 8.22
C ILE A 113 0.95 -2.51 8.32
N GLU A 114 1.12 -3.44 9.26
CA GLU A 114 0.09 -4.45 9.54
C GLU A 114 -1.17 -3.77 10.11
N ASP A 115 -2.34 -4.17 9.58
CA ASP A 115 -3.66 -3.68 10.00
C ASP A 115 -3.78 -2.13 9.97
N SER A 116 -3.18 -1.51 8.97
CA SER A 116 -3.16 -0.04 8.81
C SER A 116 -4.57 0.56 8.72
N THR A 117 -5.49 -0.06 7.98
CA THR A 117 -6.88 0.43 7.84
C THR A 117 -7.63 0.42 9.18
N PRO A 118 -7.72 -0.69 9.94
CA PRO A 118 -8.30 -0.67 11.28
C PRO A 118 -7.57 0.26 12.25
N LEU A 119 -6.26 0.45 12.08
CA LEU A 119 -5.50 1.36 12.91
C LEU A 119 -5.88 2.81 12.62
N ASN A 120 -5.97 3.20 11.35
CA ASN A 120 -6.44 4.51 10.93
C ASN A 120 -7.85 4.81 11.42
N GLU A 121 -8.80 3.86 11.27
CA GLU A 121 -10.18 4.02 11.76
C GLU A 121 -10.25 4.31 13.26
N ARG A 122 -9.39 3.66 14.07
CA ARG A 122 -9.33 3.87 15.52
C ARG A 122 -8.68 5.19 15.92
N LEU A 123 -7.68 5.64 15.18
CA LEU A 123 -6.88 6.83 15.49
C LEU A 123 -7.49 8.13 14.96
N GLY A 124 -8.23 8.02 13.85
CA GLY A 124 -8.67 9.15 13.04
C GLY A 124 -7.55 9.72 12.15
N ASP A 125 -7.95 10.38 11.08
CA ASP A 125 -7.05 10.79 9.99
C ASP A 125 -5.90 11.71 10.45
N GLU A 126 -6.16 12.64 11.36
CA GLU A 126 -5.12 13.57 11.85
C GLU A 126 -4.00 12.87 12.61
N VAL A 127 -4.35 11.90 13.47
CA VAL A 127 -3.36 11.14 14.23
C VAL A 127 -2.63 10.19 13.30
N TRP A 128 -3.37 9.56 12.38
CA TRP A 128 -2.82 8.64 11.39
C TRP A 128 -1.75 9.30 10.51
N VAL A 129 -1.99 10.51 10.01
CA VAL A 129 -0.97 11.27 9.23
C VAL A 129 0.31 11.50 10.05
N ARG A 130 0.20 11.75 11.35
CA ARG A 130 1.39 11.88 12.22
C ARG A 130 2.14 10.55 12.41
N VAL A 131 1.40 9.43 12.50
CA VAL A 131 1.98 8.08 12.52
C VAL A 131 2.74 7.81 11.23
N LEU A 132 2.11 8.05 10.08
CA LEU A 132 2.73 7.85 8.77
C LEU A 132 4.01 8.69 8.61
N ALA A 133 3.99 9.96 9.00
CA ALA A 133 5.17 10.83 8.94
C ALA A 133 6.33 10.33 9.81
N ALA A 134 6.03 9.81 11.01
CA ALA A 134 7.05 9.24 11.89
C ALA A 134 7.61 7.92 11.37
N HIS A 135 6.74 7.06 10.80
CA HIS A 135 7.10 5.82 10.14
C HIS A 135 7.98 6.08 8.91
N ASP A 136 7.58 7.00 8.02
CA ASP A 136 8.36 7.42 6.85
C ASP A 136 9.78 7.86 7.23
N ALA A 137 9.91 8.74 8.22
CA ALA A 137 11.20 9.23 8.68
C ALA A 137 12.10 8.10 9.21
N LEU A 138 11.53 7.14 9.96
CA LEU A 138 12.27 6.00 10.49
C LEU A 138 12.74 5.08 9.37
N VAL A 139 11.86 4.73 8.43
CA VAL A 139 12.19 3.84 7.31
C VAL A 139 13.27 4.46 6.44
N ARG A 140 13.12 5.73 6.02
CA ARG A 140 14.10 6.42 5.18
C ARG A 140 15.48 6.51 5.85
N SER A 141 15.53 6.84 7.13
CA SER A 141 16.77 6.88 7.89
C SER A 141 17.51 5.53 7.89
N ARG A 142 16.78 4.41 8.00
CA ARG A 142 17.38 3.07 7.93
C ARG A 142 17.83 2.69 6.54
N VAL A 143 17.02 3.00 5.53
CA VAL A 143 17.34 2.75 4.12
C VAL A 143 18.60 3.50 3.72
N GLU A 144 18.68 4.79 4.04
CA GLU A 144 19.83 5.64 3.75
C GLU A 144 21.12 5.15 4.46
N ARG A 145 21.01 4.76 5.74
CA ARG A 145 22.15 4.22 6.51
C ARG A 145 22.78 2.99 5.86
N TYR A 146 21.99 2.17 5.17
CA TYR A 146 22.45 0.98 4.46
C TYR A 146 22.58 1.19 2.96
N ARG A 147 22.67 2.45 2.51
CA ARG A 147 22.86 2.85 1.11
C ARG A 147 21.77 2.31 0.17
N GLY A 148 20.57 2.08 0.70
CA GLY A 148 19.38 1.77 -0.09
C GLY A 148 18.72 3.04 -0.61
N GLN A 149 17.75 2.86 -1.47
CA GLN A 149 16.96 3.93 -2.04
C GLN A 149 15.47 3.60 -1.93
N VAL A 150 14.68 4.51 -1.39
CA VAL A 150 13.22 4.43 -1.48
C VAL A 150 12.83 4.78 -2.91
N VAL A 151 12.36 3.77 -3.64
CA VAL A 151 11.91 3.92 -5.03
C VAL A 151 10.58 4.67 -5.04
N LYS A 152 9.64 4.25 -4.21
CA LYS A 152 8.34 4.90 -4.02
C LYS A 152 7.69 4.51 -2.71
N GLY A 153 6.80 5.39 -2.23
CA GLY A 153 5.88 5.14 -1.13
C GLY A 153 4.45 5.01 -1.64
N PHE A 154 3.65 4.18 -1.01
CA PHE A 154 2.25 3.96 -1.32
C PHE A 154 1.42 3.84 -0.02
N GLY A 155 0.96 5.01 0.44
CA GLY A 155 0.24 5.08 1.71
C GLY A 155 1.15 4.80 2.90
N ASP A 156 1.00 3.65 3.50
CA ASP A 156 1.76 3.16 4.66
C ASP A 156 2.89 2.18 4.28
N GLY A 157 3.06 1.90 2.99
CA GLY A 157 4.06 0.97 2.45
C GLY A 157 5.15 1.63 1.64
N PHE A 158 6.24 0.89 1.42
CA PHE A 158 7.39 1.32 0.63
C PHE A 158 7.86 0.22 -0.31
N MET A 159 8.27 0.62 -1.50
CA MET A 159 9.16 -0.14 -2.36
C MET A 159 10.56 0.48 -2.24
N ILE A 160 11.52 -0.35 -1.87
CA ILE A 160 12.89 0.07 -1.60
C ILE A 160 13.83 -0.82 -2.42
N ALA A 161 14.90 -0.23 -2.94
CA ALA A 161 15.93 -0.93 -3.70
C ALA A 161 17.28 -0.86 -2.97
N PHE A 162 18.00 -1.96 -3.03
CA PHE A 162 19.38 -2.08 -2.57
C PHE A 162 20.20 -2.78 -3.65
N ARG A 163 21.48 -2.42 -3.73
CA ARG A 163 22.44 -3.16 -4.55
C ARG A 163 22.91 -4.44 -3.85
N ASP A 164 23.05 -4.36 -2.53
CA ASP A 164 23.59 -5.42 -1.67
C ASP A 164 22.46 -6.12 -0.92
N PRO A 165 22.28 -7.45 -1.08
CA PRO A 165 21.26 -8.24 -0.37
C PRO A 165 21.44 -8.24 1.15
N GLU A 166 22.66 -8.26 1.66
CA GLU A 166 22.90 -8.19 3.11
C GLU A 166 22.47 -6.85 3.68
N ALA A 167 22.80 -5.74 2.99
CA ALA A 167 22.37 -4.40 3.39
C ALA A 167 20.86 -4.30 3.45
N ALA A 168 20.13 -4.89 2.49
CA ALA A 168 18.66 -4.96 2.49
C ALA A 168 18.12 -5.72 3.72
N CYS A 169 18.70 -6.88 4.03
CA CYS A 169 18.34 -7.67 5.20
C CYS A 169 18.60 -6.91 6.51
N ARG A 170 19.78 -6.32 6.66
CA ARG A 170 20.18 -5.54 7.85
C ARG A 170 19.32 -4.30 8.04
N ALA A 171 19.00 -3.57 6.96
CA ALA A 171 18.09 -2.43 6.99
C ALA A 171 16.70 -2.85 7.47
N SER A 172 16.16 -3.94 6.91
CA SER A 172 14.84 -4.48 7.22
C SER A 172 14.72 -4.93 8.67
N VAL A 173 15.68 -5.69 9.17
CA VAL A 173 15.73 -6.10 10.59
C VAL A 173 15.93 -4.87 11.49
N GLY A 174 16.73 -3.90 11.04
CA GLY A 174 16.92 -2.62 11.73
C GLY A 174 15.63 -1.84 11.89
N ILE A 175 14.79 -1.74 10.86
CA ILE A 175 13.46 -1.12 10.89
C ILE A 175 12.59 -1.81 11.96
N GLN A 176 12.52 -3.14 11.95
CA GLN A 176 11.75 -3.90 12.95
C GLN A 176 12.25 -3.67 14.39
N LYS A 177 13.57 -3.60 14.57
CA LYS A 177 14.18 -3.34 15.88
C LYS A 177 13.87 -1.94 16.39
N ASP A 178 13.94 -0.94 15.50
CA ASP A 178 13.64 0.44 15.87
C ASP A 178 12.18 0.65 16.21
N LEU A 179 11.25 0.10 15.41
CA LEU A 179 9.82 0.17 15.69
C LEU A 179 9.46 -0.47 17.05
N ARG A 180 10.10 -1.60 17.40
CA ARG A 180 9.89 -2.24 18.72
C ARG A 180 10.45 -1.43 19.89
N ARG A 181 11.54 -0.70 19.68
CA ARG A 181 12.27 0.03 20.74
C ARG A 181 11.97 1.52 20.78
N THR A 182 11.28 2.05 19.76
CA THR A 182 11.00 3.48 19.69
C THR A 182 10.25 3.97 20.91
N LEU A 183 10.66 5.14 21.40
CA LEU A 183 9.94 5.90 22.41
C LEU A 183 9.08 7.00 21.79
N ASP A 184 9.06 7.11 20.46
CA ASP A 184 8.23 8.09 19.78
C ASP A 184 6.74 7.80 20.04
N PRO A 185 6.03 8.71 20.70
CA PRO A 185 4.62 8.50 21.05
C PRO A 185 3.76 8.34 19.79
N ARG A 186 4.16 8.91 18.67
CA ARG A 186 3.43 8.78 17.39
C ARG A 186 3.41 7.36 16.88
N LEU A 187 4.44 6.56 17.14
CA LEU A 187 4.56 5.15 16.72
C LEU A 187 4.06 4.16 17.80
N ARG A 188 3.56 4.66 18.94
CA ARG A 188 3.06 3.86 20.06
C ARG A 188 1.67 4.28 20.55
N VAL A 189 0.87 4.91 19.71
CA VAL A 189 -0.38 5.61 20.09
C VAL A 189 -1.40 4.68 20.76
N VAL A 190 -1.60 3.48 20.25
CA VAL A 190 -2.52 2.47 20.80
C VAL A 190 -1.79 1.15 21.06
N ALA A 191 -0.88 0.80 20.14
CA ALA A 191 0.02 -0.34 20.18
C ALA A 191 1.25 0.01 19.36
N PRO A 192 2.40 -0.66 19.54
CA PRO A 192 3.55 -0.48 18.67
C PRO A 192 3.16 -0.72 17.21
N VAL A 193 3.50 0.21 16.32
CA VAL A 193 3.36 0.01 14.87
C VAL A 193 4.19 -1.20 14.47
N ARG A 194 3.58 -2.16 13.79
CA ARG A 194 4.24 -3.35 13.28
C ARG A 194 4.23 -3.33 11.76
N VAL A 195 5.35 -3.70 11.16
CA VAL A 195 5.55 -3.67 9.72
C VAL A 195 5.78 -5.08 9.21
N ARG A 196 5.17 -5.43 8.10
CA ARG A 196 5.46 -6.63 7.31
C ARG A 196 6.54 -6.27 6.30
N ILE A 197 7.55 -7.14 6.13
CA ILE A 197 8.63 -6.88 5.18
C ILE A 197 8.92 -8.12 4.37
N GLY A 198 9.00 -7.97 3.03
CA GLY A 198 9.43 -9.00 2.10
C GLY A 198 10.62 -8.56 1.26
N ILE A 199 11.60 -9.45 1.07
CA ILE A 199 12.84 -9.21 0.35
C ILE A 199 13.00 -10.22 -0.79
N HIS A 200 13.37 -9.74 -1.96
CA HIS A 200 13.73 -10.58 -3.10
C HIS A 200 14.86 -9.95 -3.91
N THR A 201 15.78 -10.77 -4.40
CA THR A 201 16.86 -10.36 -5.30
C THR A 201 16.65 -10.98 -6.67
N GLY A 202 16.79 -10.19 -7.73
CA GLY A 202 16.66 -10.67 -9.10
C GLY A 202 16.78 -9.55 -10.14
N GLU A 203 16.84 -9.95 -11.40
CA GLU A 203 16.87 -9.02 -12.53
C GLU A 203 15.56 -8.24 -12.63
N VAL A 204 15.65 -6.96 -12.93
CA VAL A 204 14.50 -6.06 -13.06
C VAL A 204 14.63 -5.21 -14.32
N ILE A 205 13.50 -4.76 -14.84
CA ILE A 205 13.45 -3.76 -15.89
C ILE A 205 13.40 -2.39 -15.21
N SER A 206 14.44 -1.58 -15.40
CA SER A 206 14.43 -0.19 -14.94
C SER A 206 13.90 0.72 -16.05
N LYS A 207 12.86 1.51 -15.72
CA LYS A 207 12.28 2.50 -16.65
C LYS A 207 11.78 3.70 -15.85
N ASP A 208 12.16 4.90 -16.30
CA ASP A 208 11.68 6.18 -15.75
C ASP A 208 11.86 6.30 -14.22
N GLY A 209 12.94 5.70 -13.69
CA GLY A 209 13.23 5.73 -12.26
C GLY A 209 12.49 4.71 -11.41
N ASP A 210 11.78 3.77 -12.02
CA ASP A 210 11.06 2.69 -11.37
C ASP A 210 11.57 1.31 -11.83
N TYR A 211 11.17 0.25 -11.12
CA TYR A 211 11.50 -1.13 -11.43
C TYR A 211 10.25 -1.94 -11.74
N PHE A 212 10.36 -2.79 -12.76
CA PHE A 212 9.26 -3.61 -13.29
C PHE A 212 9.69 -5.07 -13.44
N GLY A 213 8.70 -5.95 -13.49
CA GLY A 213 8.90 -7.35 -13.82
C GLY A 213 8.46 -8.32 -12.73
N ARG A 214 8.64 -9.61 -13.01
CA ARG A 214 8.24 -10.71 -12.12
C ARG A 214 8.90 -10.61 -10.74
N ASN A 215 10.16 -10.17 -10.68
CA ASN A 215 10.92 -10.10 -9.43
C ASN A 215 10.40 -8.97 -8.51
N VAL A 216 9.84 -7.89 -9.06
CA VAL A 216 9.11 -6.87 -8.29
C VAL A 216 7.87 -7.49 -7.64
N ALA A 217 7.07 -8.24 -8.42
CA ALA A 217 5.91 -8.94 -7.90
C ALA A 217 6.30 -9.99 -6.85
N MET A 218 7.42 -10.70 -7.02
CA MET A 218 7.93 -11.66 -6.05
C MET A 218 8.18 -11.00 -4.68
N ALA A 219 8.94 -9.91 -4.63
CA ALA A 219 9.21 -9.17 -3.39
C ALA A 219 7.92 -8.71 -2.70
N ALA A 220 6.97 -8.16 -3.46
CA ALA A 220 5.68 -7.74 -2.95
C ALA A 220 4.86 -8.89 -2.37
N ARG A 221 4.82 -10.05 -3.04
CA ARG A 221 4.09 -11.25 -2.56
C ARG A 221 4.71 -11.84 -1.30
N VAL A 222 6.02 -11.89 -1.20
CA VAL A 222 6.74 -12.33 0.01
C VAL A 222 6.45 -11.37 1.18
N GLY A 223 6.41 -10.05 0.93
CA GLY A 223 6.00 -9.07 1.94
C GLY A 223 4.58 -9.29 2.45
N ALA A 224 3.66 -9.63 1.55
CA ALA A 224 2.27 -9.91 1.91
C ALA A 224 2.07 -11.18 2.76
N LEU A 225 2.98 -12.15 2.68
CA LEU A 225 2.97 -13.35 3.54
C LEU A 225 3.48 -13.06 4.95
N ALA A 226 4.30 -12.04 5.12
CA ALA A 226 4.85 -11.70 6.42
C ALA A 226 3.74 -11.22 7.38
N THR A 227 3.89 -11.52 8.65
CA THR A 227 3.13 -10.92 9.73
C THR A 227 3.87 -9.71 10.31
N GLY A 228 3.17 -8.83 11.01
CA GLY A 228 3.78 -7.65 11.60
C GLY A 228 4.93 -7.97 12.53
N GLY A 229 6.06 -7.33 12.30
CA GLY A 229 7.32 -7.58 13.03
C GLY A 229 8.21 -8.65 12.40
N VAL A 230 7.79 -9.26 11.28
CA VAL A 230 8.54 -10.30 10.58
C VAL A 230 9.15 -9.76 9.29
N VAL A 231 10.36 -10.23 8.98
CA VAL A 231 11.05 -10.02 7.70
C VAL A 231 11.17 -11.37 7.02
N LEU A 232 10.62 -11.50 5.82
CA LEU A 232 10.74 -12.69 4.98
C LEU A 232 11.61 -12.38 3.76
N ALA A 233 12.37 -13.37 3.33
CA ALA A 233 13.20 -13.32 2.14
C ALA A 233 13.00 -14.58 1.29
N THR A 234 13.24 -14.48 0.00
CA THR A 234 13.25 -15.64 -0.91
C THR A 234 14.58 -16.40 -0.85
N ALA A 235 14.61 -17.63 -1.38
CA ALA A 235 15.83 -18.41 -1.57
C ALA A 235 16.89 -17.64 -2.34
N ALA A 236 16.53 -16.86 -3.37
CA ALA A 236 17.46 -16.04 -4.13
C ALA A 236 18.24 -15.02 -3.26
N VAL A 237 17.64 -14.52 -2.18
CA VAL A 237 18.37 -13.69 -1.20
C VAL A 237 19.33 -14.55 -0.38
N ALA A 238 18.89 -15.74 0.08
CA ALA A 238 19.73 -16.65 0.85
C ALA A 238 20.97 -17.09 0.06
N GLU A 239 20.81 -17.40 -1.21
CA GLU A 239 21.87 -17.78 -2.15
C GLU A 239 22.86 -16.63 -2.47
N SER A 240 22.45 -15.38 -2.22
CA SER A 240 23.26 -14.18 -2.49
C SER A 240 24.00 -13.66 -1.26
N LEU A 241 23.85 -14.31 -0.09
CA LEU A 241 24.55 -13.92 1.14
C LEU A 241 25.83 -14.74 1.32
N ASP A 242 26.84 -14.09 1.84
CA ASP A 242 28.08 -14.76 2.25
C ASP A 242 27.91 -15.50 3.59
N ASP A 243 28.72 -16.53 3.85
CA ASP A 243 28.67 -17.36 5.07
C ASP A 243 28.90 -16.56 6.36
N ASP A 244 29.63 -15.45 6.27
CA ASP A 244 29.93 -14.55 7.37
C ASP A 244 28.98 -13.35 7.50
N ALA A 245 27.88 -13.34 6.72
CA ALA A 245 26.86 -12.29 6.77
C ALA A 245 26.36 -12.05 8.21
N ALA A 246 26.13 -10.79 8.57
CA ALA A 246 25.66 -10.39 9.91
C ALA A 246 24.19 -10.73 10.19
N VAL A 247 23.53 -11.36 9.25
CA VAL A 247 22.15 -11.87 9.35
C VAL A 247 22.11 -13.37 9.12
N GLU A 248 21.10 -14.03 9.66
CA GLU A 248 20.81 -15.43 9.44
C GLU A 248 19.47 -15.57 8.75
N LEU A 249 19.38 -16.45 7.77
CA LEU A 249 18.14 -16.79 7.07
C LEU A 249 17.69 -18.19 7.51
N VAL A 250 16.61 -18.23 8.29
CA VAL A 250 15.98 -19.47 8.76
C VAL A 250 14.92 -19.91 7.78
N GLU A 251 15.08 -21.07 7.16
CA GLU A 251 14.12 -21.60 6.22
C GLU A 251 12.75 -21.87 6.89
N MET A 252 11.69 -21.39 6.26
CA MET A 252 10.31 -21.54 6.72
C MET A 252 9.52 -22.55 5.91
N GLY A 253 10.11 -23.07 4.83
CA GLY A 253 9.52 -24.02 3.89
C GLY A 253 9.01 -23.37 2.60
N GLU A 254 8.25 -24.18 1.83
CA GLU A 254 7.74 -23.81 0.52
C GLU A 254 6.33 -23.24 0.61
N VAL A 255 6.07 -22.17 -0.13
CA VAL A 255 4.78 -21.48 -0.22
C VAL A 255 4.36 -21.26 -1.66
N GLU A 256 3.07 -21.19 -1.91
CA GLU A 256 2.51 -20.71 -3.18
C GLU A 256 2.27 -19.20 -3.10
N LEU A 257 2.75 -18.48 -4.12
CA LEU A 257 2.58 -17.04 -4.21
C LEU A 257 1.53 -16.73 -5.28
N LYS A 258 0.49 -15.99 -4.91
CA LYS A 258 -0.62 -15.65 -5.83
C LYS A 258 -0.10 -14.99 -7.11
N GLY A 259 -0.42 -15.57 -8.26
CA GLY A 259 -0.03 -15.06 -9.59
C GLY A 259 1.40 -15.38 -10.01
N LEU A 260 2.14 -16.15 -9.20
CA LEU A 260 3.47 -16.64 -9.55
C LEU A 260 3.43 -18.18 -9.57
N PRO A 261 3.77 -18.82 -10.71
CA PRO A 261 3.70 -20.26 -10.82
C PRO A 261 4.78 -20.97 -9.98
N GLY A 262 4.43 -22.15 -9.46
CA GLY A 262 5.33 -23.00 -8.67
C GLY A 262 5.29 -22.69 -7.18
N ARG A 263 6.11 -23.47 -6.44
CA ARG A 263 6.32 -23.30 -5.00
C ARG A 263 7.65 -22.57 -4.80
N HIS A 264 7.71 -21.74 -3.79
CA HIS A 264 8.85 -20.86 -3.53
C HIS A 264 9.29 -21.02 -2.07
N VAL A 265 10.55 -21.34 -1.87
CA VAL A 265 11.15 -21.40 -0.52
C VAL A 265 11.26 -19.99 0.03
N VAL A 266 10.76 -19.79 1.24
CA VAL A 266 10.87 -18.54 1.98
C VAL A 266 11.66 -18.73 3.26
N HIS A 267 12.39 -17.70 3.65
CA HIS A 267 13.23 -17.67 4.83
C HIS A 267 12.82 -16.50 5.72
N ARG A 268 12.91 -16.70 7.01
CA ARG A 268 12.82 -15.61 7.99
C ARG A 268 14.20 -15.02 8.22
N VAL A 269 14.32 -13.70 8.09
CA VAL A 269 15.59 -12.99 8.34
C VAL A 269 15.67 -12.62 9.82
N VAL A 270 16.75 -13.02 10.47
CA VAL A 270 17.06 -12.70 11.87
C VAL A 270 18.48 -12.14 12.00
N THR A 271 18.79 -11.46 13.09
CA THR A 271 20.17 -11.05 13.41
C THR A 271 20.94 -12.22 14.01
N ARG A 272 22.15 -12.42 13.59
CA ARG A 272 23.11 -13.24 14.33
C ARG A 272 23.48 -12.63 15.68
#